data_20b6badd42707384e9bc451054ee74ec
#
_entry.id   20b6badd42707384e9bc451054ee74ec
#
_cell.length_a   1.000
_cell.length_b   1.000
_cell.length_c   1.000
_cell.angle_alpha   90.00
_cell.angle_beta   90.00
_cell.angle_gamma   90.00
#
_symmetry.space_group_name_H-M   'P 1'
#
loop_
_entity.id
_entity.type
_entity.pdbx_description
1 polymer ?
#
loop_
_entity_poly.entity_id
_entity_poly.type
_entity_poly.pdbx_seq_one_letter_code
_entity_poly.pdbx_strand_id
1 'polypeptide(L)'
;MRIFISLVVLVTVVIGLILFVFIGDDPSLDEPAETGIQSMELNNGMKVIVQVNRRAPVLVTQVWYKVGGSYEHDGISGISHVLEHMMFKGTEETPAGKFSEIIAAHGGKENAFTSKDYTAYFQRISNDHLELCLSLEADRMRNLLLGEDDFLKEVEVVKEERRLRTDDKPTALTYERFNAVAFVNNPYRRPIIGWMQDLDTMKIDDLREWYQTWYAPNNATLVVVGDVNAKQVFALAKEYFGPLKPADIPQLKPRKDVQQHGIKRVQVKVPASVPFLVMGYKVPVLNTAENSDDVYALELLSGLLDGGNSSRFSKNLVRGSQIASSVSAGYSMYALHDDLFTLSAIPSNGTSMDDMEAAIIAQIKAIQDELPTEDELARVKAQVVASSVYEQDSSFYQAMKIGIMETVGLGWQTKDEYVDRINAVTAEQVQRVARKYFVEDHLTVAELIPQSTEVQVSTSGGMNQGETHAH
;
A
#
# COMPACT_ATOMS: atom_id res chain seq x y z
N MET A 1 25.71 -79.03 20.06
CA MET A 1 24.53 -78.22 20.42
C MET A 1 24.88 -76.96 21.24
N ARG A 2 25.83 -76.97 22.16
CA ARG A 2 26.26 -75.81 22.97
C ARG A 2 27.00 -74.70 22.18
N ILE A 3 27.83 -75.11 21.13
CA ILE A 3 28.58 -74.14 20.28
C ILE A 3 27.66 -73.39 19.33
N PHE A 4 26.56 -74.01 18.84
CA PHE A 4 25.60 -73.38 17.94
C PHE A 4 24.72 -72.34 18.62
N ILE A 5 24.38 -72.56 19.90
CA ILE A 5 23.60 -71.61 20.67
C ILE A 5 24.40 -70.34 21.02
N SER A 6 25.70 -70.47 21.31
CA SER A 6 26.58 -69.36 21.58
C SER A 6 26.83 -68.46 20.36
N LEU A 7 26.88 -69.08 19.13
CA LEU A 7 27.05 -68.30 17.91
C LEU A 7 25.79 -67.50 17.53
N VAL A 8 24.58 -68.07 17.74
CA VAL A 8 23.34 -67.43 17.46
C VAL A 8 23.06 -66.24 18.44
N VAL A 9 23.45 -66.41 19.72
CA VAL A 9 23.30 -65.29 20.72
C VAL A 9 24.32 -64.18 20.41
N LEU A 10 25.56 -64.51 19.95
CA LEU A 10 26.54 -63.46 19.59
C LEU A 10 26.15 -62.70 18.34
N VAL A 11 25.52 -63.35 17.32
CA VAL A 11 25.04 -62.68 16.11
C VAL A 11 23.83 -61.80 16.37
N THR A 12 22.90 -62.24 17.25
CA THR A 12 21.76 -61.41 17.64
C THR A 12 22.15 -60.19 18.49
N VAL A 13 23.15 -60.29 19.35
CA VAL A 13 23.68 -59.17 20.14
C VAL A 13 24.44 -58.18 19.24
N VAL A 14 25.21 -58.64 18.24
CA VAL A 14 25.92 -57.77 17.29
C VAL A 14 24.96 -57.09 16.34
N ILE A 15 23.89 -57.75 15.85
CA ILE A 15 22.85 -57.15 15.03
C ILE A 15 22.02 -56.13 15.85
N GLY A 16 21.72 -56.44 17.12
CA GLY A 16 21.07 -55.51 18.05
C GLY A 16 21.89 -54.24 18.34
N LEU A 17 23.25 -54.40 18.50
CA LEU A 17 24.15 -53.26 18.69
C LEU A 17 24.35 -52.45 17.38
N ILE A 18 24.37 -53.09 16.23
CA ILE A 18 24.46 -52.40 14.92
C ILE A 18 23.14 -51.66 14.61
N LEU A 19 21.98 -52.21 14.95
CA LEU A 19 20.71 -51.51 14.82
C LEU A 19 20.59 -50.36 15.84
N PHE A 20 21.18 -50.46 17.03
CA PHE A 20 21.18 -49.39 18.03
C PHE A 20 22.18 -48.25 17.70
N VAL A 21 23.19 -48.49 16.91
CA VAL A 21 24.15 -47.47 16.42
C VAL A 21 23.67 -46.77 15.16
N PHE A 22 22.69 -47.37 14.40
CA PHE A 22 22.05 -46.70 13.24
C PHE A 22 20.71 -46.04 13.54
N ILE A 23 20.16 -46.15 14.77
CA ILE A 23 19.12 -45.26 15.32
C ILE A 23 19.88 -44.26 16.19
N GLY A 24 20.85 -43.58 15.62
CA GLY A 24 21.30 -42.30 16.13
C GLY A 24 20.14 -41.32 15.93
N ASP A 25 19.60 -40.78 16.99
CA ASP A 25 18.72 -39.62 16.96
C ASP A 25 19.39 -38.59 16.06
N ASP A 26 18.87 -38.45 14.84
CA ASP A 26 19.13 -37.26 14.04
C ASP A 26 18.28 -36.15 14.70
N PRO A 27 18.90 -35.19 15.45
CA PRO A 27 18.16 -34.17 16.15
C PRO A 27 17.48 -33.18 15.19
N SER A 28 17.52 -33.47 13.87
CA SER A 28 16.96 -32.62 12.83
C SER A 28 15.54 -33.00 12.38
N LEU A 29 14.93 -34.09 12.91
CA LEU A 29 13.69 -34.63 12.33
C LEU A 29 12.42 -34.45 13.15
N ASP A 30 12.44 -33.87 14.35
CA ASP A 30 11.23 -33.73 15.19
C ASP A 30 11.10 -32.41 15.97
N GLU A 31 11.48 -31.27 15.41
CA GLU A 31 10.78 -30.03 15.80
C GLU A 31 9.49 -29.93 14.97
N PRO A 32 8.30 -29.85 15.60
CA PRO A 32 7.07 -29.61 14.86
C PRO A 32 7.28 -28.37 13.99
N ALA A 33 6.98 -28.50 12.70
CA ALA A 33 7.11 -27.41 11.76
C ALA A 33 6.47 -26.17 12.39
N GLU A 34 7.29 -25.15 12.73
CA GLU A 34 6.81 -23.88 13.27
C GLU A 34 5.88 -23.26 12.22
N THR A 35 4.59 -23.58 12.29
CA THR A 35 3.57 -22.98 11.43
C THR A 35 2.96 -21.82 12.18
N GLY A 36 2.85 -20.66 11.55
CA GLY A 36 2.23 -19.48 12.15
C GLY A 36 3.13 -18.25 12.09
N ILE A 37 2.61 -17.16 12.62
CA ILE A 37 3.35 -15.89 12.73
C ILE A 37 3.98 -15.84 14.12
N GLN A 38 5.27 -15.52 14.14
CA GLN A 38 6.03 -15.26 15.36
C GLN A 38 6.51 -13.81 15.34
N SER A 39 6.60 -13.20 16.52
CA SER A 39 7.09 -11.83 16.63
C SER A 39 8.00 -11.65 17.85
N MET A 40 8.96 -10.74 17.71
CA MET A 40 9.87 -10.34 18.77
C MET A 40 10.09 -8.83 18.68
N GLU A 41 10.30 -8.19 19.81
CA GLU A 41 10.74 -6.79 19.87
C GLU A 41 12.20 -6.77 20.35
N LEU A 42 13.04 -6.03 19.63
CA LEU A 42 14.44 -5.81 19.97
C LEU A 42 14.55 -4.76 21.10
N ASN A 43 15.67 -4.77 21.82
CA ASN A 43 15.90 -3.81 22.92
C ASN A 43 15.86 -2.33 22.50
N ASN A 44 16.07 -2.05 21.21
CA ASN A 44 15.99 -0.72 20.63
C ASN A 44 14.59 -0.36 20.10
N GLY A 45 13.58 -1.19 20.36
CA GLY A 45 12.18 -0.96 20.00
C GLY A 45 11.79 -1.42 18.60
N MET A 46 12.69 -2.01 17.81
CA MET A 46 12.33 -2.57 16.50
C MET A 46 11.51 -3.83 16.65
N LYS A 47 10.38 -3.90 15.97
CA LYS A 47 9.54 -5.10 15.92
C LYS A 47 9.97 -5.99 14.75
N VAL A 48 10.12 -7.28 15.01
CA VAL A 48 10.46 -8.29 14.00
C VAL A 48 9.34 -9.31 13.95
N ILE A 49 8.78 -9.54 12.76
CA ILE A 49 7.67 -10.46 12.54
C ILE A 49 8.08 -11.46 11.46
N VAL A 50 7.91 -12.73 11.75
CA VAL A 50 8.27 -13.82 10.88
C VAL A 50 7.06 -14.71 10.62
N GLN A 51 6.76 -14.96 9.35
CA GLN A 51 5.79 -15.97 8.93
C GLN A 51 6.48 -17.03 8.08
N VAL A 52 6.55 -18.25 8.59
CA VAL A 52 7.19 -19.37 7.87
C VAL A 52 6.24 -19.86 6.77
N ASN A 53 6.75 -19.91 5.53
CA ASN A 53 6.04 -20.42 4.36
C ASN A 53 7.02 -21.24 3.49
N ARG A 54 6.96 -22.57 3.61
CA ARG A 54 7.91 -23.51 2.97
C ARG A 54 7.47 -24.00 1.59
N ARG A 55 6.53 -23.31 0.90
CA ARG A 55 6.02 -23.72 -0.41
C ARG A 55 7.06 -23.61 -1.53
N ALA A 56 8.03 -22.72 -1.38
CA ALA A 56 9.13 -22.52 -2.33
C ALA A 56 10.37 -22.02 -1.58
N PRO A 57 11.60 -22.32 -2.06
CA PRO A 57 12.86 -21.92 -1.41
C PRO A 57 13.17 -20.44 -1.64
N VAL A 58 12.21 -19.56 -1.30
CA VAL A 58 12.32 -18.11 -1.44
C VAL A 58 11.83 -17.42 -0.18
N LEU A 59 12.31 -16.21 0.01
CA LEU A 59 11.86 -15.33 1.07
C LEU A 59 11.53 -13.93 0.55
N VAL A 60 10.73 -13.22 1.33
CA VAL A 60 10.46 -11.79 1.21
C VAL A 60 10.87 -11.15 2.52
N THR A 61 11.76 -10.16 2.47
CA THR A 61 12.05 -9.26 3.57
C THR A 61 11.41 -7.91 3.28
N GLN A 62 10.82 -7.29 4.29
CA GLN A 62 10.26 -5.94 4.19
C GLN A 62 10.62 -5.16 5.46
N VAL A 63 11.19 -3.97 5.29
CA VAL A 63 11.37 -3.00 6.38
C VAL A 63 10.36 -1.88 6.20
N TRP A 64 9.49 -1.73 7.19
CA TRP A 64 8.39 -0.76 7.21
C TRP A 64 8.70 0.36 8.17
N TYR A 65 8.68 1.59 7.70
CA TYR A 65 8.81 2.78 8.53
C TYR A 65 7.44 3.43 8.73
N LYS A 66 7.10 3.76 9.98
CA LYS A 66 5.84 4.44 10.35
C LYS A 66 5.95 5.93 10.02
N VAL A 67 6.11 6.22 8.73
CA VAL A 67 6.20 7.58 8.18
C VAL A 67 5.91 7.57 6.70
N GLY A 68 5.08 8.50 6.24
CA GLY A 68 4.68 8.72 4.85
C GLY A 68 4.05 10.09 4.69
N GLY A 69 3.31 10.31 3.61
CA GLY A 69 2.76 11.63 3.26
C GLY A 69 1.88 12.27 4.34
N SER A 70 1.24 11.49 5.21
CA SER A 70 0.39 12.02 6.28
C SER A 70 1.17 12.65 7.44
N TYR A 71 2.44 12.31 7.57
CA TYR A 71 3.34 12.86 8.58
C TYR A 71 3.93 14.20 8.17
N GLU A 72 3.93 14.50 6.87
CA GLU A 72 4.50 15.71 6.29
C GLU A 72 3.71 16.97 6.69
N HIS A 73 4.33 18.12 6.57
CA HIS A 73 3.67 19.42 6.76
C HIS A 73 3.82 20.29 5.49
N ASP A 74 3.10 21.40 5.45
CA ASP A 74 3.15 22.32 4.33
C ASP A 74 4.58 22.92 4.21
N GLY A 75 5.09 22.96 3.00
CA GLY A 75 6.46 23.38 2.68
C GLY A 75 7.46 22.25 2.44
N ILE A 76 7.13 21.01 2.87
CA ILE A 76 7.96 19.81 2.64
C ILE A 76 7.16 18.60 2.15
N SER A 77 6.00 18.83 1.55
CA SER A 77 5.24 17.69 1.01
C SER A 77 6.04 16.96 -0.07
N GLY A 78 5.97 15.62 -0.05
CA GLY A 78 6.76 14.75 -0.92
C GLY A 78 8.13 14.36 -0.36
N ILE A 79 8.53 14.85 0.82
CA ILE A 79 9.84 14.54 1.40
C ILE A 79 10.02 13.05 1.68
N SER A 80 8.95 12.34 2.07
CA SER A 80 9.00 10.88 2.27
C SER A 80 9.31 10.16 0.97
N HIS A 81 8.74 10.61 -0.15
CA HIS A 81 8.98 10.04 -1.47
C HIS A 81 10.37 10.41 -2.01
N VAL A 82 10.82 11.64 -1.81
CA VAL A 82 12.21 12.03 -2.14
C VAL A 82 13.22 11.20 -1.33
N LEU A 83 12.94 10.96 -0.04
CA LEU A 83 13.81 10.11 0.77
C LEU A 83 13.79 8.66 0.30
N GLU A 84 12.64 8.13 -0.15
CA GLU A 84 12.58 6.79 -0.77
C GLU A 84 13.60 6.67 -1.92
N HIS A 85 13.66 7.65 -2.83
CA HIS A 85 14.64 7.70 -3.92
C HIS A 85 16.06 7.77 -3.39
N MET A 86 16.31 8.63 -2.39
CA MET A 86 17.63 8.81 -1.80
C MET A 86 18.14 7.57 -1.06
N MET A 87 17.28 6.69 -0.58
CA MET A 87 17.67 5.43 0.07
C MET A 87 18.43 4.47 -0.86
N PHE A 88 18.40 4.69 -2.16
CA PHE A 88 19.17 3.95 -3.16
C PHE A 88 20.51 4.62 -3.54
N LYS A 89 20.84 5.76 -2.91
CA LYS A 89 22.10 6.51 -3.19
C LYS A 89 23.29 6.03 -2.38
N GLY A 90 23.08 5.04 -1.51
CA GLY A 90 24.14 4.25 -0.87
C GLY A 90 24.65 4.80 0.44
N THR A 91 25.53 4.02 1.02
CA THR A 91 26.28 4.24 2.26
C THR A 91 27.77 4.21 1.99
N GLU A 92 28.62 4.37 3.01
CA GLU A 92 30.06 4.17 2.86
C GLU A 92 30.40 2.69 2.54
N GLU A 93 29.65 1.73 3.12
CA GLU A 93 29.87 0.30 2.91
C GLU A 93 29.27 -0.18 1.59
N THR A 94 28.09 0.36 1.23
CA THR A 94 27.35 -0.02 0.03
C THR A 94 27.10 1.22 -0.84
N PRO A 95 28.04 1.61 -1.73
CA PRO A 95 27.91 2.79 -2.58
C PRO A 95 26.68 2.75 -3.51
N ALA A 96 26.32 3.92 -4.07
CA ALA A 96 25.17 4.10 -4.95
C ALA A 96 25.09 3.03 -6.06
N GLY A 97 23.89 2.42 -6.23
CA GLY A 97 23.61 1.35 -7.19
C GLY A 97 24.15 -0.02 -6.80
N LYS A 98 25.04 -0.12 -5.80
CA LYS A 98 25.67 -1.39 -5.41
C LYS A 98 24.67 -2.31 -4.69
N PHE A 99 23.75 -1.75 -3.92
CA PHE A 99 22.66 -2.50 -3.30
C PHE A 99 21.88 -3.30 -4.36
N SER A 100 21.39 -2.61 -5.39
CA SER A 100 20.63 -3.22 -6.50
C SER A 100 21.46 -4.24 -7.26
N GLU A 101 22.73 -3.94 -7.54
CA GLU A 101 23.66 -4.88 -8.20
C GLU A 101 23.86 -6.15 -7.38
N ILE A 102 24.05 -6.04 -6.07
CA ILE A 102 24.23 -7.20 -5.17
C ILE A 102 22.96 -8.06 -5.17
N ILE A 103 21.78 -7.47 -4.96
CA ILE A 103 20.51 -8.23 -4.94
C ILE A 103 20.28 -8.92 -6.29
N ALA A 104 20.51 -8.22 -7.40
CA ALA A 104 20.34 -8.79 -8.75
C ALA A 104 21.36 -9.91 -9.05
N ALA A 105 22.62 -9.78 -8.61
CA ALA A 105 23.65 -10.81 -8.77
C ALA A 105 23.29 -12.13 -8.06
N HIS A 106 22.48 -12.06 -6.99
CA HIS A 106 21.96 -13.24 -6.26
C HIS A 106 20.54 -13.65 -6.74
N GLY A 107 20.10 -13.16 -7.93
CA GLY A 107 18.82 -13.53 -8.53
C GLY A 107 17.61 -12.89 -7.84
N GLY A 108 17.81 -11.97 -6.93
CA GLY A 108 16.76 -11.25 -6.21
C GLY A 108 16.19 -10.08 -6.99
N LYS A 109 15.08 -9.54 -6.45
CA LYS A 109 14.46 -8.28 -6.88
C LYS A 109 14.19 -7.44 -5.64
N GLU A 110 14.44 -6.14 -5.76
CA GLU A 110 14.12 -5.16 -4.74
C GLU A 110 13.23 -4.07 -5.28
N ASN A 111 12.55 -3.38 -4.40
CA ASN A 111 11.87 -2.12 -4.68
C ASN A 111 11.47 -1.46 -3.35
N ALA A 112 10.86 -0.28 -3.46
CA ALA A 112 10.29 0.46 -2.35
C ALA A 112 8.94 1.08 -2.78
N PHE A 113 8.20 1.57 -1.82
CA PHE A 113 7.00 2.38 -2.04
C PHE A 113 6.72 3.26 -0.84
N THR A 114 6.28 4.47 -1.13
CA THR A 114 5.75 5.43 -0.15
C THR A 114 4.23 5.52 -0.28
N SER A 115 3.55 5.48 0.86
CA SER A 115 2.11 5.64 0.96
C SER A 115 1.76 6.86 1.83
N LYS A 116 0.46 7.03 2.12
CA LYS A 116 0.00 8.07 3.04
C LYS A 116 0.64 7.90 4.43
N ASP A 117 0.66 6.68 4.98
CA ASP A 117 0.95 6.42 6.39
C ASP A 117 2.27 5.67 6.64
N TYR A 118 2.95 5.22 5.60
CA TYR A 118 4.16 4.40 5.70
C TYR A 118 5.03 4.50 4.45
N THR A 119 6.31 4.15 4.64
CA THR A 119 7.27 3.88 3.57
C THR A 119 7.86 2.50 3.81
N ALA A 120 7.97 1.66 2.79
CA ALA A 120 8.49 0.31 2.93
C ALA A 120 9.49 -0.04 1.83
N TYR A 121 10.48 -0.84 2.19
CA TYR A 121 11.53 -1.37 1.32
C TYR A 121 11.49 -2.88 1.37
N PHE A 122 11.67 -3.55 0.24
CA PHE A 122 11.56 -5.00 0.21
C PHE A 122 12.51 -5.68 -0.77
N GLN A 123 12.87 -6.93 -0.45
CA GLN A 123 13.59 -7.84 -1.32
C GLN A 123 12.80 -9.14 -1.46
N ARG A 124 12.85 -9.72 -2.65
CA ARG A 124 12.40 -11.09 -2.95
C ARG A 124 13.58 -11.86 -3.51
N ILE A 125 14.00 -12.91 -2.81
CA ILE A 125 15.24 -13.60 -3.13
C ILE A 125 15.19 -15.06 -2.67
N SER A 126 16.17 -15.89 -3.06
CA SER A 126 16.35 -17.22 -2.48
C SER A 126 16.58 -17.15 -0.96
N ASN A 127 16.06 -18.13 -0.22
CA ASN A 127 16.16 -18.20 1.24
C ASN A 127 17.61 -18.25 1.76
N ASP A 128 18.59 -18.67 0.95
CA ASP A 128 20.01 -18.67 1.30
C ASP A 128 20.61 -17.28 1.53
N HIS A 129 19.91 -16.23 1.08
CA HIS A 129 20.41 -14.84 1.12
C HIS A 129 19.70 -13.96 2.18
N LEU A 130 19.10 -14.56 3.21
CA LEU A 130 18.45 -13.85 4.30
C LEU A 130 19.42 -12.88 4.99
N GLU A 131 20.59 -13.36 5.40
CA GLU A 131 21.60 -12.58 6.10
C GLU A 131 22.04 -11.35 5.27
N LEU A 132 22.29 -11.56 3.97
CA LEU A 132 22.63 -10.49 3.03
C LEU A 132 21.56 -9.38 3.02
N CYS A 133 20.28 -9.74 2.92
CA CYS A 133 19.20 -8.74 2.92
C CYS A 133 19.16 -7.97 4.24
N LEU A 134 19.29 -8.63 5.38
CA LEU A 134 19.20 -7.98 6.68
C LEU A 134 20.41 -7.06 6.95
N SER A 135 21.61 -7.46 6.53
CA SER A 135 22.82 -6.63 6.65
C SER A 135 22.73 -5.34 5.83
N LEU A 136 22.27 -5.45 4.56
CA LEU A 136 22.11 -4.32 3.66
C LEU A 136 21.03 -3.34 4.16
N GLU A 137 19.90 -3.86 4.66
CA GLU A 137 18.82 -3.04 5.20
C GLU A 137 19.21 -2.33 6.51
N ALA A 138 19.96 -3.01 7.38
CA ALA A 138 20.45 -2.41 8.61
C ALA A 138 21.46 -1.29 8.35
N ASP A 139 22.34 -1.47 7.35
CA ASP A 139 23.30 -0.45 6.93
C ASP A 139 22.57 0.81 6.44
N ARG A 140 21.67 0.68 5.45
CA ARG A 140 20.98 1.86 4.91
C ARG A 140 20.00 2.54 5.87
N MET A 141 19.55 1.83 6.92
CA MET A 141 18.64 2.42 7.92
C MET A 141 19.28 3.59 8.66
N ARG A 142 20.60 3.58 8.90
CA ARG A 142 21.26 4.60 9.72
C ARG A 142 22.52 5.23 9.10
N ASN A 143 23.05 4.66 8.02
CA ASN A 143 24.33 5.06 7.44
C ASN A 143 24.21 5.68 6.05
N LEU A 144 22.98 6.06 5.63
CA LEU A 144 22.73 6.65 4.32
C LEU A 144 23.54 7.93 4.13
N LEU A 145 24.23 8.01 3.00
CA LEU A 145 24.95 9.21 2.58
C LEU A 145 23.97 10.17 1.89
N LEU A 146 23.60 11.24 2.57
CA LEU A 146 22.72 12.27 2.02
C LEU A 146 23.58 13.41 1.45
N GLY A 147 24.12 13.17 0.24
CA GLY A 147 24.88 14.16 -0.52
C GLY A 147 23.97 15.19 -1.18
N GLU A 148 24.36 16.47 -1.16
CA GLU A 148 23.58 17.57 -1.74
C GLU A 148 23.42 17.43 -3.26
N ASP A 149 24.49 17.03 -3.97
CA ASP A 149 24.47 16.86 -5.43
C ASP A 149 23.50 15.74 -5.87
N ASP A 150 23.44 14.64 -5.12
CA ASP A 150 22.51 13.55 -5.41
C ASP A 150 21.08 13.93 -5.06
N PHE A 151 20.88 14.64 -3.95
CA PHE A 151 19.58 15.17 -3.57
C PHE A 151 19.01 16.10 -4.64
N LEU A 152 19.78 17.06 -5.14
CA LEU A 152 19.31 17.99 -6.18
C LEU A 152 18.91 17.25 -7.46
N LYS A 153 19.66 16.21 -7.86
CA LYS A 153 19.30 15.37 -9.01
C LYS A 153 18.01 14.58 -8.77
N GLU A 154 17.86 13.97 -7.58
CA GLU A 154 16.67 13.17 -7.28
C GLU A 154 15.42 14.02 -7.12
N VAL A 155 15.49 15.23 -6.59
CA VAL A 155 14.37 16.16 -6.59
C VAL A 155 13.92 16.45 -8.02
N GLU A 156 14.84 16.67 -8.98
CA GLU A 156 14.45 16.84 -10.40
C GLU A 156 13.84 15.56 -10.99
N VAL A 157 14.32 14.37 -10.61
CA VAL A 157 13.70 13.08 -11.02
C VAL A 157 12.27 12.98 -10.49
N VAL A 158 12.05 13.30 -9.21
CA VAL A 158 10.71 13.28 -8.60
C VAL A 158 9.78 14.32 -9.26
N LYS A 159 10.28 15.50 -9.62
CA LYS A 159 9.51 16.50 -10.38
C LYS A 159 9.10 15.99 -11.76
N GLU A 160 10.02 15.32 -12.47
CA GLU A 160 9.67 14.70 -13.77
C GLU A 160 8.65 13.56 -13.58
N GLU A 161 8.82 12.75 -12.56
CA GLU A 161 7.84 11.71 -12.22
C GLU A 161 6.46 12.33 -11.91
N ARG A 162 6.42 13.43 -11.15
CA ARG A 162 5.19 14.17 -10.88
C ARG A 162 4.54 14.66 -12.19
N ARG A 163 5.32 15.25 -13.11
CA ARG A 163 4.79 15.65 -14.42
C ARG A 163 4.18 14.46 -15.15
N LEU A 164 4.92 13.36 -15.29
CA LEU A 164 4.48 12.17 -16.02
C LEU A 164 3.32 11.42 -15.39
N ARG A 165 3.24 11.37 -14.06
CA ARG A 165 2.21 10.59 -13.33
C ARG A 165 1.01 11.40 -12.90
N THR A 166 1.14 12.72 -12.73
CA THR A 166 0.08 13.59 -12.21
C THR A 166 -0.26 14.71 -13.18
N ASP A 167 0.69 15.61 -13.51
CA ASP A 167 0.37 16.84 -14.21
C ASP A 167 -0.07 16.57 -15.66
N ASP A 168 0.55 15.58 -16.35
CA ASP A 168 0.22 15.14 -17.71
C ASP A 168 -0.90 14.07 -17.75
N LYS A 169 -1.47 13.71 -16.60
CA LYS A 169 -2.57 12.74 -16.46
C LYS A 169 -3.82 13.43 -15.93
N PRO A 170 -4.76 13.84 -16.81
CA PRO A 170 -5.94 14.61 -16.39
C PRO A 170 -6.74 13.95 -15.26
N THR A 171 -6.87 12.62 -15.27
CA THR A 171 -7.56 11.88 -14.21
C THR A 171 -6.79 11.90 -12.89
N ALA A 172 -5.47 11.73 -12.91
CA ALA A 172 -4.63 11.79 -11.70
C ALA A 172 -4.63 13.20 -11.10
N LEU A 173 -4.51 14.24 -11.94
CA LEU A 173 -4.64 15.62 -11.52
C LEU A 173 -6.03 15.90 -10.91
N THR A 174 -7.08 15.31 -11.47
CA THR A 174 -8.44 15.43 -10.92
C THR A 174 -8.53 14.78 -9.53
N TYR A 175 -7.95 13.61 -9.32
CA TYR A 175 -7.87 12.97 -8.00
C TYR A 175 -7.07 13.81 -6.99
N GLU A 176 -5.95 14.41 -7.41
CA GLU A 176 -5.16 15.29 -6.54
C GLU A 176 -5.98 16.49 -6.08
N ARG A 177 -6.66 17.19 -7.00
CA ARG A 177 -7.53 18.34 -6.68
C ARG A 177 -8.74 17.94 -5.85
N PHE A 178 -9.30 16.76 -6.13
CA PHE A 178 -10.37 16.18 -5.35
C PHE A 178 -9.96 15.96 -3.88
N ASN A 179 -8.84 15.30 -3.61
CA ASN A 179 -8.35 15.07 -2.25
C ASN A 179 -8.06 16.39 -1.52
N ALA A 180 -7.44 17.35 -2.20
CA ALA A 180 -7.12 18.66 -1.64
C ALA A 180 -8.37 19.45 -1.22
N VAL A 181 -9.51 19.26 -1.90
CA VAL A 181 -10.80 19.88 -1.57
C VAL A 181 -11.59 19.06 -0.55
N ALA A 182 -11.56 17.73 -0.66
CA ALA A 182 -12.28 16.83 0.23
C ALA A 182 -11.88 17.03 1.69
N PHE A 183 -10.59 17.15 1.96
CA PHE A 183 -10.05 17.30 3.29
C PHE A 183 -9.59 18.73 3.60
N VAL A 184 -9.87 19.20 4.80
CA VAL A 184 -9.42 20.51 5.28
C VAL A 184 -8.24 20.35 6.24
N ASN A 185 -8.41 19.55 7.28
CA ASN A 185 -7.39 19.33 8.32
C ASN A 185 -6.79 17.92 8.29
N ASN A 186 -7.46 16.97 7.63
CA ASN A 186 -6.91 15.62 7.46
C ASN A 186 -5.67 15.68 6.54
N PRO A 187 -4.54 15.08 6.96
CA PRO A 187 -3.29 15.13 6.18
C PRO A 187 -3.38 14.45 4.80
N TYR A 188 -4.38 13.60 4.56
CA TYR A 188 -4.60 12.95 3.26
C TYR A 188 -4.98 13.93 2.12
N ARG A 189 -5.13 15.22 2.43
CA ARG A 189 -5.26 16.28 1.43
C ARG A 189 -4.00 16.50 0.58
N ARG A 190 -2.81 16.07 1.05
CA ARG A 190 -1.54 16.26 0.35
C ARG A 190 -1.25 15.07 -0.57
N PRO A 191 -0.71 15.34 -1.79
CA PRO A 191 -0.24 14.27 -2.66
C PRO A 191 1.05 13.62 -2.09
N ILE A 192 1.15 12.31 -2.19
CA ILE A 192 2.33 11.54 -1.73
C ILE A 192 3.59 11.99 -2.47
N ILE A 193 3.46 12.30 -3.76
CA ILE A 193 4.58 12.80 -4.58
C ILE A 193 4.99 14.22 -4.23
N GLY A 194 4.20 14.95 -3.43
CA GLY A 194 4.43 16.32 -3.04
C GLY A 194 3.86 17.35 -4.03
N TRP A 195 3.62 18.56 -3.52
CA TRP A 195 3.30 19.72 -4.36
C TRP A 195 4.56 20.20 -5.09
N MET A 196 4.43 20.61 -6.35
CA MET A 196 5.57 21.10 -7.14
C MET A 196 6.32 22.22 -6.42
N GLN A 197 5.60 23.16 -5.79
CA GLN A 197 6.21 24.29 -5.07
C GLN A 197 7.02 23.83 -3.85
N ASP A 198 6.59 22.79 -3.15
CA ASP A 198 7.34 22.24 -2.02
C ASP A 198 8.61 21.55 -2.52
N LEU A 199 8.51 20.79 -3.63
CA LEU A 199 9.67 20.17 -4.29
C LEU A 199 10.68 21.22 -4.79
N ASP A 200 10.21 22.36 -5.31
CA ASP A 200 11.07 23.46 -5.78
C ASP A 200 11.87 24.14 -4.67
N THR A 201 11.36 24.10 -3.43
CA THR A 201 11.95 24.82 -2.29
C THR A 201 12.55 23.91 -1.24
N MET A 202 12.39 22.59 -1.36
CA MET A 202 12.92 21.58 -0.44
C MET A 202 14.45 21.64 -0.38
N LYS A 203 15.01 21.51 0.81
CA LYS A 203 16.45 21.56 1.07
C LYS A 203 16.96 20.22 1.56
N ILE A 204 18.24 19.96 1.32
CA ILE A 204 18.90 18.75 1.83
C ILE A 204 18.83 18.63 3.36
N ASP A 205 18.83 19.74 4.08
CA ASP A 205 18.74 19.72 5.53
C ASP A 205 17.37 19.29 6.03
N ASP A 206 16.28 19.62 5.30
CA ASP A 206 14.92 19.10 5.57
C ASP A 206 14.93 17.58 5.46
N LEU A 207 15.58 17.04 4.41
CA LEU A 207 15.67 15.61 4.17
C LEU A 207 16.52 14.89 5.23
N ARG A 208 17.65 15.49 5.64
CA ARG A 208 18.51 14.95 6.69
C ARG A 208 17.79 14.88 8.03
N GLU A 209 17.04 15.94 8.39
CA GLU A 209 16.22 15.96 9.59
C GLU A 209 15.13 14.90 9.53
N TRP A 210 14.47 14.76 8.37
CA TRP A 210 13.44 13.74 8.14
C TRP A 210 13.97 12.32 8.33
N TYR A 211 15.11 12.01 7.71
CA TYR A 211 15.77 10.72 7.85
C TYR A 211 16.20 10.44 9.29
N GLN A 212 16.85 11.38 9.94
CA GLN A 212 17.33 11.22 11.32
C GLN A 212 16.16 10.97 12.30
N THR A 213 15.03 11.64 12.08
CA THR A 213 13.85 11.56 12.94
C THR A 213 13.10 10.26 12.76
N TRP A 214 12.84 9.86 11.50
CA TRP A 214 11.86 8.81 11.22
C TRP A 214 12.47 7.45 10.86
N TYR A 215 13.69 7.40 10.34
CA TYR A 215 14.35 6.16 9.92
C TYR A 215 15.19 5.57 11.06
N ALA A 216 14.49 5.02 12.04
CA ALA A 216 15.09 4.46 13.23
C ALA A 216 14.44 3.14 13.62
N PRO A 217 15.15 2.24 14.33
CA PRO A 217 14.64 0.92 14.67
C PRO A 217 13.33 0.98 15.47
N ASN A 218 13.17 1.92 16.40
CA ASN A 218 11.93 2.07 17.19
C ASN A 218 10.75 2.69 16.41
N ASN A 219 10.94 3.06 15.15
CA ASN A 219 9.89 3.47 14.21
C ASN A 219 9.75 2.51 13.04
N ALA A 220 10.41 1.35 13.11
CA ALA A 220 10.44 0.38 12.03
C ALA A 220 9.93 -1.00 12.45
N THR A 221 9.36 -1.72 11.50
CA THR A 221 8.99 -3.13 11.64
C THR A 221 9.66 -3.94 10.52
N LEU A 222 10.41 -4.97 10.88
CA LEU A 222 10.93 -5.97 9.94
C LEU A 222 9.89 -7.09 9.81
N VAL A 223 9.47 -7.36 8.58
CA VAL A 223 8.59 -8.49 8.25
C VAL A 223 9.34 -9.44 7.33
N VAL A 224 9.43 -10.72 7.72
CA VAL A 224 10.06 -11.77 6.91
C VAL A 224 9.05 -12.88 6.67
N VAL A 225 8.77 -13.18 5.40
CA VAL A 225 7.84 -14.25 5.01
C VAL A 225 8.51 -15.16 3.98
N GLY A 226 8.52 -16.46 4.21
CA GLY A 226 9.10 -17.43 3.27
C GLY A 226 9.64 -18.68 3.93
N ASP A 227 10.48 -19.40 3.18
CA ASP A 227 11.15 -20.61 3.67
C ASP A 227 12.35 -20.22 4.54
N VAL A 228 12.04 -19.90 5.79
CA VAL A 228 13.02 -19.44 6.78
C VAL A 228 12.85 -20.18 8.12
N ASN A 229 13.90 -20.16 8.93
CA ASN A 229 13.81 -20.54 10.34
C ASN A 229 13.64 -19.27 11.19
N ALA A 230 12.55 -19.18 11.95
CA ALA A 230 12.22 -17.98 12.73
C ALA A 230 13.31 -17.66 13.77
N LYS A 231 13.89 -18.64 14.43
CA LYS A 231 14.98 -18.44 15.40
C LYS A 231 16.21 -17.82 14.73
N GLN A 232 16.54 -18.28 13.50
CA GLN A 232 17.63 -17.70 12.70
C GLN A 232 17.32 -16.24 12.32
N VAL A 233 16.10 -15.96 11.84
CA VAL A 233 15.69 -14.57 11.51
C VAL A 233 15.84 -13.67 12.72
N PHE A 234 15.36 -14.09 13.90
CA PHE A 234 15.48 -13.30 15.14
C PHE A 234 16.93 -13.11 15.58
N ALA A 235 17.79 -14.12 15.43
CA ALA A 235 19.22 -14.01 15.75
C ALA A 235 19.91 -12.98 14.83
N LEU A 236 19.71 -13.09 13.51
CA LEU A 236 20.27 -12.14 12.53
C LEU A 236 19.69 -10.72 12.71
N ALA A 237 18.39 -10.60 12.94
CA ALA A 237 17.79 -9.29 13.21
C ALA A 237 18.42 -8.64 14.46
N LYS A 238 18.65 -9.41 15.53
CA LYS A 238 19.34 -8.94 16.72
C LYS A 238 20.78 -8.54 16.45
N GLU A 239 21.49 -9.27 15.60
CA GLU A 239 22.87 -9.01 15.23
C GLU A 239 23.00 -7.72 14.43
N TYR A 240 22.21 -7.56 13.35
CA TYR A 240 22.35 -6.42 12.42
C TYR A 240 21.61 -5.16 12.89
N PHE A 241 20.37 -5.29 13.35
CA PHE A 241 19.57 -4.13 13.78
C PHE A 241 19.70 -3.81 15.25
N GLY A 242 20.05 -4.77 16.11
CA GLY A 242 20.18 -4.57 17.56
C GLY A 242 21.15 -3.46 17.97
N PRO A 243 22.31 -3.28 17.33
CA PRO A 243 23.24 -2.19 17.61
C PRO A 243 22.76 -0.80 17.21
N LEU A 244 21.74 -0.69 16.33
CA LEU A 244 21.25 0.59 15.83
C LEU A 244 20.55 1.36 16.96
N LYS A 245 20.86 2.67 17.03
CA LYS A 245 20.30 3.52 18.08
C LYS A 245 18.86 3.93 17.74
N PRO A 246 17.94 3.87 18.73
CA PRO A 246 16.62 4.46 18.57
C PRO A 246 16.71 5.98 18.40
N ALA A 247 15.68 6.57 17.76
CA ALA A 247 15.50 8.01 17.67
C ALA A 247 14.40 8.48 18.65
N ASP A 248 14.37 9.78 18.89
CA ASP A 248 13.28 10.44 19.61
C ASP A 248 12.13 10.71 18.63
N ILE A 249 11.19 9.75 18.52
CA ILE A 249 10.10 9.80 17.55
C ILE A 249 9.02 10.78 18.01
N PRO A 250 8.71 11.83 17.24
CA PRO A 250 7.67 12.78 17.60
C PRO A 250 6.29 12.11 17.69
N GLN A 251 5.59 12.35 18.78
CA GLN A 251 4.21 11.91 18.92
C GLN A 251 3.29 12.92 18.23
N LEU A 252 2.76 12.56 17.07
CA LEU A 252 1.81 13.38 16.35
C LEU A 252 0.46 13.39 17.10
N LYS A 253 -0.12 14.58 17.20
CA LYS A 253 -1.49 14.71 17.76
C LYS A 253 -2.49 14.15 16.72
N PRO A 254 -3.50 13.38 17.17
CA PRO A 254 -4.56 12.92 16.30
C PRO A 254 -5.22 14.10 15.58
N ARG A 255 -5.40 13.97 14.27
CA ARG A 255 -6.06 14.99 13.44
C ARG A 255 -7.40 14.44 12.96
N LYS A 256 -8.46 15.03 13.45
CA LYS A 256 -9.80 14.80 12.92
C LYS A 256 -10.12 15.92 11.91
N ASP A 257 -10.68 15.55 10.77
CA ASP A 257 -11.10 16.57 9.80
C ASP A 257 -12.25 17.40 10.36
N VAL A 258 -12.38 18.65 9.87
CA VAL A 258 -13.49 19.52 10.27
C VAL A 258 -14.79 18.98 9.73
N GLN A 259 -15.89 19.22 10.48
CA GLN A 259 -17.22 18.86 10.03
C GLN A 259 -17.53 19.61 8.74
N GLN A 260 -18.05 18.89 7.76
CA GLN A 260 -18.51 19.45 6.50
C GLN A 260 -20.00 19.77 6.58
N HIS A 261 -20.40 20.86 5.97
CA HIS A 261 -21.80 21.30 5.86
C HIS A 261 -22.14 21.48 4.38
N GLY A 262 -22.80 20.50 3.80
CA GLY A 262 -23.15 20.47 2.38
C GLY A 262 -22.06 19.91 1.46
N ILE A 263 -22.39 19.78 0.19
CA ILE A 263 -21.54 19.17 -0.84
C ILE A 263 -20.38 20.11 -1.20
N LYS A 264 -19.16 19.58 -1.27
CA LYS A 264 -18.01 20.28 -1.87
C LYS A 264 -17.90 19.93 -3.34
N ARG A 265 -17.62 20.91 -4.20
CA ARG A 265 -17.45 20.71 -5.64
C ARG A 265 -16.21 21.39 -6.17
N VAL A 266 -15.52 20.71 -7.11
CA VAL A 266 -14.39 21.27 -7.86
C VAL A 266 -14.48 20.86 -9.32
N GLN A 267 -14.16 21.78 -10.22
CA GLN A 267 -14.04 21.52 -11.65
C GLN A 267 -12.58 21.64 -12.07
N VAL A 268 -12.08 20.64 -12.75
CA VAL A 268 -10.71 20.59 -13.31
C VAL A 268 -10.82 20.72 -14.82
N LYS A 269 -10.40 21.88 -15.35
CA LYS A 269 -10.47 22.23 -16.77
C LYS A 269 -9.09 22.13 -17.38
N VAL A 270 -8.80 21.01 -18.03
CA VAL A 270 -7.50 20.71 -18.65
C VAL A 270 -7.69 19.96 -19.95
N PRO A 271 -6.68 19.95 -20.83
CA PRO A 271 -6.70 19.12 -22.03
C PRO A 271 -6.93 17.66 -21.67
N ALA A 272 -8.00 17.06 -22.20
CA ALA A 272 -8.34 15.66 -21.96
C ALA A 272 -9.19 15.12 -23.10
N SER A 273 -9.15 13.80 -23.34
CA SER A 273 -9.93 13.14 -24.38
C SER A 273 -11.37 12.84 -23.96
N VAL A 274 -11.60 12.61 -22.66
CA VAL A 274 -12.91 12.22 -22.13
C VAL A 274 -13.16 12.93 -20.79
N PRO A 275 -14.42 13.21 -20.43
CA PRO A 275 -14.78 13.69 -19.11
C PRO A 275 -14.58 12.58 -18.06
N PHE A 276 -14.38 12.98 -16.82
CA PHE A 276 -14.19 12.05 -15.71
C PHE A 276 -14.82 12.62 -14.44
N LEU A 277 -15.58 11.79 -13.74
CA LEU A 277 -16.23 12.12 -12.49
C LEU A 277 -15.57 11.38 -11.32
N VAL A 278 -15.28 12.08 -10.24
CA VAL A 278 -14.89 11.49 -8.96
C VAL A 278 -15.81 12.02 -7.87
N MET A 279 -16.35 11.12 -7.09
CA MET A 279 -17.15 11.41 -5.91
C MET A 279 -16.52 10.70 -4.71
N GLY A 280 -16.62 11.28 -3.52
CA GLY A 280 -16.14 10.61 -2.32
C GLY A 280 -16.92 11.04 -1.09
N TYR A 281 -17.25 10.05 -0.29
CA TYR A 281 -17.89 10.25 1.00
C TYR A 281 -16.88 10.00 2.11
N LYS A 282 -16.76 10.92 3.06
CA LYS A 282 -15.93 10.73 4.26
C LYS A 282 -16.48 9.59 5.09
N VAL A 283 -15.64 8.61 5.34
CA VAL A 283 -15.98 7.38 6.08
C VAL A 283 -14.89 7.05 7.10
N PRO A 284 -15.23 6.37 8.18
CA PRO A 284 -14.23 5.87 9.13
C PRO A 284 -13.46 4.69 8.54
N VAL A 285 -12.30 4.43 9.16
CA VAL A 285 -11.47 3.24 8.96
C VAL A 285 -11.36 2.48 10.28
N LEU A 286 -10.69 1.32 10.33
CA LEU A 286 -10.60 0.51 11.55
C LEU A 286 -10.03 1.28 12.76
N ASN A 287 -9.10 2.21 12.53
CA ASN A 287 -8.51 3.02 13.60
C ASN A 287 -9.42 4.14 14.12
N THR A 288 -10.42 4.54 13.36
CA THR A 288 -11.23 5.74 13.67
C THR A 288 -12.70 5.45 13.91
N ALA A 289 -13.15 4.26 13.54
CA ALA A 289 -14.54 3.86 13.66
C ALA A 289 -14.96 3.70 15.14
N GLU A 290 -16.06 4.35 15.53
CA GLU A 290 -16.70 4.12 16.82
C GLU A 290 -17.28 2.69 16.94
N ASN A 291 -17.73 2.15 15.82
CA ASN A 291 -18.17 0.76 15.67
C ASN A 291 -17.42 0.12 14.50
N SER A 292 -16.52 -0.83 14.78
CA SER A 292 -15.74 -1.52 13.76
C SER A 292 -16.60 -2.33 12.76
N ASP A 293 -17.82 -2.74 13.14
CA ASP A 293 -18.75 -3.42 12.21
C ASP A 293 -19.13 -2.53 11.01
N ASP A 294 -19.17 -1.21 11.20
CA ASP A 294 -19.46 -0.28 10.11
C ASP A 294 -18.38 -0.37 9.01
N VAL A 295 -17.12 -0.61 9.39
CA VAL A 295 -15.99 -0.71 8.45
C VAL A 295 -16.12 -1.95 7.55
N TYR A 296 -16.46 -3.10 8.12
CA TYR A 296 -16.69 -4.33 7.35
C TYR A 296 -17.94 -4.24 6.49
N ALA A 297 -18.97 -3.52 6.96
CA ALA A 297 -20.17 -3.26 6.15
C ALA A 297 -19.86 -2.30 4.98
N LEU A 298 -18.98 -1.30 5.14
CA LEU A 298 -18.50 -0.44 4.06
C LEU A 298 -17.68 -1.21 3.02
N GLU A 299 -16.86 -2.18 3.45
CA GLU A 299 -16.13 -3.07 2.55
C GLU A 299 -17.10 -3.87 1.66
N LEU A 300 -18.13 -4.48 2.26
CA LEU A 300 -19.14 -5.19 1.47
C LEU A 300 -20.00 -4.26 0.61
N LEU A 301 -20.27 -3.04 1.04
CA LEU A 301 -20.93 -2.03 0.22
C LEU A 301 -20.11 -1.70 -1.04
N SER A 302 -18.80 -1.59 -0.92
CA SER A 302 -17.90 -1.43 -2.08
C SER A 302 -18.05 -2.59 -3.06
N GLY A 303 -18.02 -3.83 -2.57
CA GLY A 303 -18.21 -5.04 -3.38
C GLY A 303 -19.61 -5.15 -4.01
N LEU A 304 -20.67 -4.71 -3.34
CA LEU A 304 -22.03 -4.67 -3.90
C LEU A 304 -22.12 -3.68 -5.07
N LEU A 305 -21.48 -2.52 -4.94
CA LEU A 305 -21.45 -1.50 -5.98
C LEU A 305 -20.54 -1.89 -7.15
N ASP A 306 -19.32 -2.40 -6.88
CA ASP A 306 -18.30 -2.69 -7.90
C ASP A 306 -17.51 -4.00 -7.67
N GLY A 307 -18.16 -5.07 -7.21
CA GLY A 307 -17.52 -6.39 -7.06
C GLY A 307 -17.62 -7.24 -8.34
N GLY A 308 -17.14 -6.72 -9.47
CA GLY A 308 -17.10 -7.46 -10.75
C GLY A 308 -18.36 -7.38 -11.59
N ASN A 309 -18.49 -8.28 -12.58
CA ASN A 309 -19.53 -8.19 -13.62
C ASN A 309 -21.00 -8.23 -13.11
N SER A 310 -21.23 -8.77 -11.95
CA SER A 310 -22.59 -8.89 -11.37
C SER A 310 -22.89 -7.80 -10.33
N SER A 311 -21.96 -6.85 -10.13
CA SER A 311 -22.15 -5.70 -9.25
C SER A 311 -23.21 -4.74 -9.80
N ARG A 312 -23.76 -3.88 -8.93
CA ARG A 312 -24.83 -2.96 -9.31
C ARG A 312 -24.37 -1.97 -10.38
N PHE A 313 -23.19 -1.44 -10.28
CA PHE A 313 -22.65 -0.51 -11.28
C PHE A 313 -22.47 -1.16 -12.64
N SER A 314 -21.80 -2.31 -12.68
CA SER A 314 -21.59 -3.03 -13.93
C SER A 314 -22.93 -3.47 -14.57
N LYS A 315 -23.87 -3.98 -13.76
CA LYS A 315 -25.16 -4.46 -14.23
C LYS A 315 -26.06 -3.33 -14.71
N ASN A 316 -26.19 -2.24 -13.93
CA ASN A 316 -27.22 -1.23 -14.13
C ASN A 316 -26.71 -0.05 -14.97
N LEU A 317 -25.44 0.41 -14.78
CA LEU A 317 -24.93 1.63 -15.39
C LEU A 317 -24.10 1.36 -16.66
N VAL A 318 -23.30 0.27 -16.68
CA VAL A 318 -22.48 -0.06 -17.84
C VAL A 318 -23.25 -0.90 -18.85
N ARG A 319 -23.84 -2.02 -18.45
CA ARG A 319 -24.51 -2.95 -19.38
C ARG A 319 -26.01 -2.66 -19.55
N GLY A 320 -26.67 -2.17 -18.49
CA GLY A 320 -28.10 -1.88 -18.50
C GLY A 320 -28.43 -0.60 -19.24
N SER A 321 -28.31 0.53 -18.55
CA SER A 321 -28.60 1.85 -19.13
C SER A 321 -27.55 2.36 -20.08
N GLN A 322 -26.35 1.79 -20.07
CA GLN A 322 -25.18 2.19 -20.88
C GLN A 322 -24.79 3.68 -20.71
N ILE A 323 -25.13 4.26 -19.57
CA ILE A 323 -24.82 5.67 -19.24
C ILE A 323 -23.34 5.87 -18.91
N ALA A 324 -22.64 4.82 -18.49
CA ALA A 324 -21.22 4.82 -18.17
C ALA A 324 -20.43 3.90 -19.08
N SER A 325 -19.28 4.38 -19.58
CA SER A 325 -18.25 3.53 -20.20
C SER A 325 -17.52 2.70 -19.15
N SER A 326 -17.27 3.30 -17.98
CA SER A 326 -16.77 2.63 -16.79
C SER A 326 -17.24 3.34 -15.54
N VAL A 327 -17.40 2.58 -14.46
CA VAL A 327 -17.72 3.11 -13.14
C VAL A 327 -17.12 2.20 -12.10
N SER A 328 -16.54 2.76 -11.04
CA SER A 328 -15.91 2.00 -9.96
C SER A 328 -16.23 2.55 -8.59
N ALA A 329 -16.10 1.70 -7.59
CA ALA A 329 -16.19 2.02 -6.18
C ALA A 329 -14.98 1.45 -5.44
N GLY A 330 -14.44 2.20 -4.48
CA GLY A 330 -13.29 1.78 -3.69
C GLY A 330 -13.34 2.28 -2.25
N TYR A 331 -12.93 1.43 -1.33
CA TYR A 331 -12.78 1.73 0.08
C TYR A 331 -11.55 1.00 0.63
N SER A 332 -10.83 1.62 1.55
CA SER A 332 -9.72 1.00 2.28
C SER A 332 -9.95 1.14 3.77
N MET A 333 -9.97 0.01 4.48
CA MET A 333 -10.18 -0.03 5.92
C MET A 333 -8.90 0.15 6.75
N TYR A 334 -7.73 0.05 6.12
CA TYR A 334 -6.43 0.04 6.79
C TYR A 334 -5.70 1.38 6.59
N ALA A 335 -6.02 2.35 7.42
CA ALA A 335 -5.42 3.67 7.40
C ALA A 335 -5.33 4.25 8.81
N LEU A 336 -4.54 5.32 9.02
CA LEU A 336 -4.44 6.02 10.31
C LEU A 336 -5.61 6.98 10.56
N HIS A 337 -6.14 7.60 9.51
CA HIS A 337 -7.16 8.64 9.58
C HIS A 337 -8.40 8.22 8.80
N ASP A 338 -9.54 8.90 9.08
CA ASP A 338 -10.71 8.79 8.20
C ASP A 338 -10.31 8.99 6.74
N ASP A 339 -10.87 8.17 5.86
CA ASP A 339 -10.58 8.26 4.43
C ASP A 339 -11.88 8.45 3.62
N LEU A 340 -11.80 8.34 2.33
CA LEU A 340 -12.93 8.47 1.43
C LEU A 340 -13.39 7.11 0.93
N PHE A 341 -14.70 6.88 0.95
CA PHE A 341 -15.32 5.91 0.06
C PHE A 341 -15.43 6.56 -1.30
N THR A 342 -14.60 6.13 -2.25
CA THR A 342 -14.42 6.79 -3.54
C THR A 342 -15.25 6.11 -4.62
N LEU A 343 -15.92 6.90 -5.44
CA LEU A 343 -16.66 6.49 -6.63
C LEU A 343 -16.08 7.24 -7.81
N SER A 344 -15.83 6.55 -8.93
CA SER A 344 -15.36 7.25 -10.14
C SER A 344 -16.06 6.72 -11.38
N ALA A 345 -16.24 7.58 -12.38
CA ALA A 345 -16.90 7.20 -13.61
C ALA A 345 -16.37 7.93 -14.84
N ILE A 346 -16.39 7.24 -15.96
CA ILE A 346 -16.27 7.82 -17.30
C ILE A 346 -17.65 7.71 -17.95
N PRO A 347 -18.36 8.82 -18.20
CA PRO A 347 -19.63 8.80 -18.89
C PRO A 347 -19.54 8.21 -20.30
N SER A 348 -20.59 7.59 -20.79
CA SER A 348 -20.72 7.22 -22.20
C SER A 348 -20.92 8.47 -23.06
N ASN A 349 -20.65 8.37 -24.37
CA ASN A 349 -20.86 9.46 -25.29
C ASN A 349 -22.32 9.96 -25.25
N GLY A 350 -22.49 11.27 -25.04
CA GLY A 350 -23.78 11.90 -24.94
C GLY A 350 -24.40 11.94 -23.54
N THR A 351 -23.75 11.30 -22.55
CA THR A 351 -24.15 11.41 -21.14
C THR A 351 -23.53 12.66 -20.51
N SER A 352 -24.35 13.46 -19.86
CA SER A 352 -23.87 14.62 -19.09
C SER A 352 -23.24 14.18 -17.76
N MET A 353 -22.42 15.06 -17.15
CA MET A 353 -21.86 14.81 -15.81
C MET A 353 -22.95 14.76 -14.75
N ASP A 354 -23.97 15.63 -14.86
CA ASP A 354 -25.11 15.64 -13.95
C ASP A 354 -25.92 14.34 -14.02
N ASP A 355 -26.16 13.81 -15.23
CA ASP A 355 -26.85 12.51 -15.40
C ASP A 355 -26.02 11.37 -14.83
N MET A 356 -24.69 11.41 -14.99
CA MET A 356 -23.79 10.38 -14.46
C MET A 356 -23.77 10.42 -12.93
N GLU A 357 -23.64 11.60 -12.33
CA GLU A 357 -23.72 11.79 -10.88
C GLU A 357 -25.06 11.31 -10.32
N ALA A 358 -26.15 11.72 -10.95
CA ALA A 358 -27.50 11.32 -10.56
C ALA A 358 -27.69 9.79 -10.63
N ALA A 359 -27.14 9.13 -11.65
CA ALA A 359 -27.21 7.69 -11.80
C ALA A 359 -26.41 6.95 -10.69
N ILE A 360 -25.24 7.43 -10.31
CA ILE A 360 -24.45 6.88 -9.19
C ILE A 360 -25.23 7.04 -7.87
N ILE A 361 -25.74 8.26 -7.60
CA ILE A 361 -26.54 8.56 -6.41
C ILE A 361 -27.78 7.65 -6.35
N ALA A 362 -28.43 7.40 -7.47
CA ALA A 362 -29.60 6.50 -7.53
C ALA A 362 -29.25 5.06 -7.11
N GLN A 363 -28.05 4.55 -7.44
CA GLN A 363 -27.63 3.21 -6.99
C GLN A 363 -27.36 3.18 -5.48
N ILE A 364 -26.80 4.24 -4.91
CA ILE A 364 -26.59 4.40 -3.46
C ILE A 364 -27.96 4.48 -2.78
N LYS A 365 -28.85 5.32 -3.29
CA LYS A 365 -30.20 5.48 -2.74
C LYS A 365 -30.99 4.18 -2.75
N ALA A 366 -30.86 3.37 -3.78
CA ALA A 366 -31.50 2.04 -3.83
C ALA A 366 -31.04 1.13 -2.67
N ILE A 367 -29.77 1.22 -2.21
CA ILE A 367 -29.31 0.49 -1.02
C ILE A 367 -29.81 1.13 0.28
N GLN A 368 -29.96 2.45 0.31
CA GLN A 368 -30.53 3.15 1.46
C GLN A 368 -32.03 2.85 1.66
N ASP A 369 -32.76 2.68 0.56
CA ASP A 369 -34.22 2.47 0.59
C ASP A 369 -34.58 0.97 0.78
N GLU A 370 -33.83 0.05 0.13
CA GLU A 370 -34.08 -1.38 0.12
C GLU A 370 -32.85 -2.16 0.55
N LEU A 371 -33.06 -3.23 1.33
CA LEU A 371 -31.98 -4.14 1.73
C LEU A 371 -31.37 -4.83 0.49
N PRO A 372 -30.02 -5.02 0.45
CA PRO A 372 -29.44 -5.96 -0.50
C PRO A 372 -30.08 -7.34 -0.35
N THR A 373 -30.30 -8.04 -1.47
CA THR A 373 -30.85 -9.40 -1.41
C THR A 373 -29.83 -10.37 -0.78
N GLU A 374 -30.33 -11.47 -0.23
CA GLU A 374 -29.47 -12.51 0.35
C GLU A 374 -28.45 -13.04 -0.68
N ASP A 375 -28.88 -13.25 -1.93
CA ASP A 375 -28.00 -13.70 -3.02
C ASP A 375 -26.92 -12.68 -3.38
N GLU A 376 -27.26 -11.38 -3.42
CA GLU A 376 -26.25 -10.31 -3.65
C GLU A 376 -25.21 -10.29 -2.53
N LEU A 377 -25.65 -10.33 -1.28
CA LEU A 377 -24.77 -10.28 -0.12
C LEU A 377 -23.90 -11.53 -0.02
N ALA A 378 -24.48 -12.72 -0.20
CA ALA A 378 -23.75 -13.99 -0.17
C ALA A 378 -22.67 -14.04 -1.26
N ARG A 379 -23.01 -13.59 -2.48
CA ARG A 379 -22.02 -13.51 -3.58
C ARG A 379 -20.86 -12.59 -3.26
N VAL A 380 -21.12 -11.38 -2.74
CA VAL A 380 -20.06 -10.41 -2.43
C VAL A 380 -19.18 -10.92 -1.28
N LYS A 381 -19.78 -11.50 -0.23
CA LYS A 381 -19.00 -12.14 0.84
C LYS A 381 -18.07 -13.22 0.30
N ALA A 382 -18.60 -14.11 -0.54
CA ALA A 382 -17.79 -15.17 -1.15
C ALA A 382 -16.64 -14.61 -2.00
N GLN A 383 -16.86 -13.52 -2.76
CA GLN A 383 -15.83 -12.87 -3.57
C GLN A 383 -14.74 -12.22 -2.70
N VAL A 384 -15.13 -11.48 -1.67
CA VAL A 384 -14.20 -10.80 -0.75
C VAL A 384 -13.37 -11.82 0.03
N VAL A 385 -14.01 -12.88 0.54
CA VAL A 385 -13.31 -13.96 1.24
C VAL A 385 -12.36 -14.71 0.28
N ALA A 386 -12.81 -15.05 -0.93
CA ALA A 386 -11.96 -15.71 -1.92
C ALA A 386 -10.74 -14.86 -2.28
N SER A 387 -10.91 -13.56 -2.49
CA SER A 387 -9.79 -12.63 -2.74
C SER A 387 -8.77 -12.64 -1.59
N SER A 388 -9.25 -12.56 -0.34
CA SER A 388 -8.37 -12.63 0.84
C SER A 388 -7.64 -13.97 0.96
N VAL A 389 -8.26 -15.08 0.55
CA VAL A 389 -7.61 -16.41 0.52
C VAL A 389 -6.54 -16.46 -0.57
N TYR A 390 -6.82 -15.95 -1.77
CA TYR A 390 -5.83 -15.92 -2.85
C TYR A 390 -4.62 -15.04 -2.53
N GLU A 391 -4.79 -13.95 -1.79
CA GLU A 391 -3.68 -13.13 -1.30
C GLU A 391 -2.71 -13.96 -0.41
N GLN A 392 -3.22 -14.95 0.34
CA GLN A 392 -2.40 -15.84 1.17
C GLN A 392 -1.51 -16.79 0.37
N ASP A 393 -1.70 -16.94 -0.94
CA ASP A 393 -0.82 -17.74 -1.78
C ASP A 393 0.51 -17.02 -2.12
N SER A 394 0.57 -15.70 -1.93
CA SER A 394 1.75 -14.89 -2.19
C SER A 394 2.44 -14.47 -0.89
N SER A 395 3.67 -14.92 -0.68
CA SER A 395 4.49 -14.47 0.47
C SER A 395 4.66 -12.95 0.50
N PHE A 396 4.66 -12.30 -0.66
CA PHE A 396 4.74 -10.84 -0.74
C PHE A 396 3.48 -10.17 -0.20
N TYR A 397 2.28 -10.61 -0.61
CA TYR A 397 1.04 -10.02 -0.10
C TYR A 397 0.79 -10.37 1.36
N GLN A 398 1.25 -11.55 1.84
CA GLN A 398 1.24 -11.88 3.26
C GLN A 398 2.09 -10.87 4.07
N ALA A 399 3.31 -10.60 3.61
CA ALA A 399 4.20 -9.62 4.24
C ALA A 399 3.63 -8.20 4.17
N MET A 400 3.05 -7.81 3.03
CA MET A 400 2.36 -6.52 2.86
C MET A 400 1.22 -6.34 3.88
N LYS A 401 0.36 -7.33 4.03
CA LYS A 401 -0.79 -7.26 4.94
C LYS A 401 -0.36 -7.13 6.39
N ILE A 402 0.65 -7.90 6.81
CA ILE A 402 1.27 -7.78 8.14
C ILE A 402 1.86 -6.38 8.33
N GLY A 403 2.67 -5.92 7.37
CA GLY A 403 3.35 -4.64 7.47
C GLY A 403 2.39 -3.45 7.52
N ILE A 404 1.36 -3.42 6.69
CA ILE A 404 0.33 -2.37 6.71
C ILE A 404 -0.34 -2.32 8.09
N MET A 405 -0.86 -3.45 8.58
CA MET A 405 -1.59 -3.50 9.85
C MET A 405 -0.72 -3.08 11.04
N GLU A 406 0.54 -3.50 11.08
CA GLU A 406 1.49 -3.09 12.12
C GLU A 406 1.80 -1.59 12.05
N THR A 407 2.01 -1.08 10.85
CA THR A 407 2.44 0.30 10.65
C THR A 407 1.33 1.28 10.97
N VAL A 408 0.07 0.97 10.62
CA VAL A 408 -1.08 1.80 10.99
C VAL A 408 -1.58 1.55 12.43
N GLY A 409 -0.90 0.69 13.20
CA GLY A 409 -1.18 0.49 14.64
C GLY A 409 -2.31 -0.46 14.96
N LEU A 410 -2.83 -1.22 13.99
CA LEU A 410 -3.90 -2.22 14.21
C LEU A 410 -3.36 -3.53 14.82
N GLY A 411 -2.07 -3.85 14.56
CA GLY A 411 -1.48 -5.13 14.88
C GLY A 411 -1.82 -6.21 13.83
N TRP A 412 -0.84 -7.08 13.53
CA TRP A 412 -0.98 -8.12 12.50
C TRP A 412 -2.09 -9.15 12.82
N GLN A 413 -2.45 -9.32 14.10
CA GLN A 413 -3.50 -10.24 14.56
C GLN A 413 -4.87 -9.91 13.96
N THR A 414 -5.13 -8.64 13.66
CA THR A 414 -6.38 -8.17 13.04
C THR A 414 -6.72 -8.91 11.74
N LYS A 415 -5.73 -9.43 11.02
CA LYS A 415 -5.98 -10.22 9.81
C LYS A 415 -6.74 -11.52 10.08
N ASP A 416 -6.59 -12.11 11.26
CA ASP A 416 -7.16 -13.42 11.59
C ASP A 416 -8.68 -13.34 11.80
N GLU A 417 -9.20 -12.16 12.18
CA GLU A 417 -10.63 -11.91 12.38
C GLU A 417 -11.36 -11.54 11.08
N TYR A 418 -10.63 -11.17 10.01
CA TYR A 418 -11.20 -10.55 8.82
C TYR A 418 -12.32 -11.38 8.18
N VAL A 419 -12.09 -12.67 7.95
CA VAL A 419 -13.06 -13.56 7.29
C VAL A 419 -14.31 -13.72 8.13
N ASP A 420 -14.18 -13.91 9.45
CA ASP A 420 -15.31 -14.06 10.35
C ASP A 420 -16.13 -12.78 10.44
N ARG A 421 -15.46 -11.63 10.51
CA ARG A 421 -16.10 -10.32 10.54
C ARG A 421 -16.87 -10.03 9.24
N ILE A 422 -16.28 -10.31 8.08
CA ILE A 422 -16.97 -10.20 6.77
C ILE A 422 -18.20 -11.11 6.71
N ASN A 423 -18.08 -12.35 7.15
CA ASN A 423 -19.19 -13.30 7.15
C ASN A 423 -20.32 -12.91 8.12
N ALA A 424 -20.00 -12.24 9.22
CA ALA A 424 -20.96 -11.77 10.20
C ALA A 424 -21.79 -10.55 9.76
N VAL A 425 -21.36 -9.79 8.75
CA VAL A 425 -22.08 -8.59 8.27
C VAL A 425 -23.49 -8.97 7.77
N THR A 426 -24.50 -8.20 8.15
CA THR A 426 -25.89 -8.37 7.69
C THR A 426 -26.29 -7.33 6.64
N ALA A 427 -27.40 -7.59 5.92
CA ALA A 427 -27.94 -6.64 4.95
C ALA A 427 -28.36 -5.32 5.60
N GLU A 428 -28.90 -5.38 6.82
CA GLU A 428 -29.28 -4.21 7.62
C GLU A 428 -28.06 -3.35 8.00
N GLN A 429 -26.91 -3.99 8.28
CA GLN A 429 -25.67 -3.27 8.57
C GLN A 429 -25.18 -2.54 7.32
N VAL A 430 -25.23 -3.16 6.13
CA VAL A 430 -24.87 -2.51 4.86
C VAL A 430 -25.80 -1.33 4.56
N GLN A 431 -27.11 -1.50 4.73
CA GLN A 431 -28.07 -0.40 4.56
C GLN A 431 -27.82 0.72 5.57
N ARG A 432 -27.57 0.37 6.85
CA ARG A 432 -27.27 1.34 7.91
C ARG A 432 -26.07 2.22 7.58
N VAL A 433 -24.96 1.65 7.13
CA VAL A 433 -23.77 2.43 6.77
C VAL A 433 -24.01 3.27 5.53
N ALA A 434 -24.78 2.79 4.55
CA ALA A 434 -25.17 3.59 3.41
C ALA A 434 -25.97 4.82 3.81
N ARG A 435 -26.93 4.67 4.75
CA ARG A 435 -27.72 5.80 5.30
C ARG A 435 -26.88 6.74 6.17
N LYS A 436 -25.93 6.21 6.95
CA LYS A 436 -25.14 6.99 7.91
C LYS A 436 -24.07 7.84 7.24
N TYR A 437 -23.38 7.28 6.26
CA TYR A 437 -22.17 7.90 5.71
C TYR A 437 -22.37 8.52 4.33
N PHE A 438 -23.34 8.05 3.53
CA PHE A 438 -23.54 8.56 2.18
C PHE A 438 -24.60 9.67 2.18
N VAL A 439 -24.22 10.77 2.81
CA VAL A 439 -25.04 11.99 2.96
C VAL A 439 -24.31 13.19 2.36
N GLU A 440 -25.04 14.25 2.03
CA GLU A 440 -24.50 15.45 1.40
C GLU A 440 -23.37 16.10 2.21
N ASP A 441 -23.47 16.09 3.54
CA ASP A 441 -22.45 16.63 4.44
C ASP A 441 -21.13 15.85 4.46
N HIS A 442 -21.07 14.70 3.79
CA HIS A 442 -19.84 13.91 3.62
C HIS A 442 -19.33 13.91 2.18
N LEU A 443 -20.13 14.42 1.23
CA LEU A 443 -19.86 14.30 -0.21
C LEU A 443 -18.93 15.40 -0.72
N THR A 444 -17.90 14.98 -1.45
CA THR A 444 -17.11 15.84 -2.33
C THR A 444 -17.20 15.30 -3.75
N VAL A 445 -17.33 16.21 -4.74
CA VAL A 445 -17.43 15.89 -6.16
C VAL A 445 -16.35 16.64 -6.92
N ALA A 446 -15.62 15.95 -7.79
CA ALA A 446 -14.69 16.55 -8.74
C ALA A 446 -15.05 16.13 -10.17
N GLU A 447 -15.10 17.11 -11.05
CA GLU A 447 -15.41 16.95 -12.46
C GLU A 447 -14.22 17.34 -13.32
N LEU A 448 -13.71 16.40 -14.13
CA LEU A 448 -12.79 16.70 -15.21
C LEU A 448 -13.60 17.18 -16.42
N ILE A 449 -13.40 18.44 -16.79
CA ILE A 449 -14.01 19.04 -17.97
C ILE A 449 -12.95 19.13 -19.08
N PRO A 450 -13.03 18.28 -20.10
CA PRO A 450 -12.08 18.31 -21.21
C PRO A 450 -12.03 19.67 -21.88
N GLN A 451 -10.82 20.20 -22.05
CA GLN A 451 -10.53 21.34 -22.91
C GLN A 451 -10.00 20.86 -24.24
N SER A 452 -10.40 21.48 -25.34
CA SER A 452 -9.85 21.18 -26.66
C SER A 452 -8.36 21.51 -26.69
N THR A 453 -7.55 20.59 -27.23
CA THR A 453 -6.17 20.86 -27.61
C THR A 453 -6.14 21.61 -28.94
N GLU A 454 -6.73 22.79 -29.04
CA GLU A 454 -6.43 23.68 -30.14
C GLU A 454 -5.00 24.18 -29.96
N VAL A 455 -4.08 23.56 -30.68
CA VAL A 455 -2.79 24.17 -30.99
C VAL A 455 -3.14 25.46 -31.74
N GLN A 456 -3.01 26.62 -31.10
CA GLN A 456 -2.96 27.88 -31.80
C GLN A 456 -1.75 27.84 -32.72
N VAL A 457 -1.95 27.32 -33.94
CA VAL A 457 -1.03 27.58 -35.04
C VAL A 457 -1.15 29.08 -35.32
N SER A 458 -0.29 29.86 -34.69
CA SER A 458 -0.11 31.26 -35.03
C SER A 458 0.40 31.31 -36.44
N THR A 459 -0.50 31.41 -37.41
CA THR A 459 -0.20 31.77 -38.78
C THR A 459 0.20 33.24 -38.82
N SER A 460 1.44 33.52 -38.42
CA SER A 460 2.10 34.78 -38.78
C SER A 460 2.62 34.66 -40.21
N GLY A 461 1.67 34.60 -41.14
CA GLY A 461 1.95 34.78 -42.59
C GLY A 461 1.94 36.23 -42.95
N GLY A 462 3.01 36.93 -42.61
CA GLY A 462 3.32 38.24 -43.23
C GLY A 462 3.81 38.02 -44.67
N MET A 463 2.92 38.18 -45.64
CA MET A 463 3.33 38.41 -47.02
C MET A 463 4.07 39.77 -47.10
N ASN A 464 5.38 39.74 -47.21
CA ASN A 464 6.15 40.86 -47.72
C ASN A 464 6.25 40.71 -49.22
N GLN A 465 5.47 41.51 -50.00
CA GLN A 465 5.73 41.77 -51.40
C GLN A 465 7.00 42.58 -51.51
N GLY A 466 8.08 41.97 -51.96
CA GLY A 466 9.33 42.65 -52.33
C GLY A 466 9.19 43.19 -53.73
N GLU A 467 9.26 44.49 -53.86
CA GLU A 467 9.39 45.20 -55.15
C GLU A 467 10.71 44.84 -55.86
N THR A 468 10.54 44.50 -57.13
CA THR A 468 11.64 44.39 -58.12
C THR A 468 12.17 45.78 -58.46
N HIS A 469 13.45 46.05 -58.22
CA HIS A 469 14.23 47.04 -58.97
C HIS A 469 15.39 46.37 -59.65
N ALA A 470 15.36 46.46 -60.99
CA ALA A 470 16.45 46.18 -61.92
C ALA A 470 17.51 47.29 -61.78
N HIS A 471 18.80 46.91 -61.65
CA HIS A 471 19.98 47.43 -62.48
C HIS A 471 21.17 46.51 -62.22
#